data_5096d9a6da4189b459159ecad15f4507
#
_entry.id   5096d9a6da4189b459159ecad15f4507
#
_cell.length_a   1.000
_cell.length_b   1.000
_cell.length_c   1.000
_cell.angle_alpha   90.00
_cell.angle_beta   90.00
_cell.angle_gamma   90.00
#
_symmetry.space_group_name_H-M   'P 1'
#
loop_
_entity.id
_entity.type
_entity.pdbx_description
1 polymer ?
#
loop_
_entity_poly.entity_id
_entity_poly.type
_entity_poly.pdbx_seq_one_letter_code
_entity_poly.pdbx_strand_id
1 'polypeptide(L)'
;ISVSGGKLTTFRQIAQDVLTAAEEWLPSIKQRNQKATIFTNPSDSLNIAPLTADQRRRFIGKYGYLAQQFLQEMPANELTIIAETQTMWAEIRWAFRHEQVEHLDDVLLRRTRLGLLLAEGGAAHFPTIKAIALTEGWTESQWAVEEKRYLDIWHQFYSLPVMTA
;
A
#
# COMPACT_ATOMS: atom_id res chain seq x y z
N ILE A 1 4.91 13.86 20.64
CA ILE A 1 5.28 14.92 19.67
C ILE A 1 4.19 14.96 18.61
N SER A 2 3.64 16.15 18.38
CA SER A 2 2.65 16.38 17.31
C SER A 2 3.28 17.25 16.23
N VAL A 3 3.04 16.91 14.96
CA VAL A 3 3.51 17.66 13.80
C VAL A 3 2.30 18.20 13.05
N SER A 4 2.24 19.50 12.85
CA SER A 4 1.13 20.16 12.18
C SER A 4 1.64 21.24 11.22
N GLY A 5 0.98 21.37 10.07
CA GLY A 5 1.24 22.42 9.09
C GLY A 5 2.44 22.12 8.18
N GLY A 6 2.85 23.15 7.46
CA GLY A 6 3.99 23.12 6.54
C GLY A 6 3.59 22.92 5.08
N LYS A 7 4.59 23.08 4.21
CA LYS A 7 4.47 22.84 2.77
C LYS A 7 5.18 21.54 2.43
N LEU A 8 4.72 20.87 1.37
CA LEU A 8 5.38 19.66 0.88
C LEU A 8 6.88 19.87 0.61
N THR A 9 7.27 21.07 0.16
CA THR A 9 8.66 21.43 -0.09
C THR A 9 9.54 21.53 1.16
N THR A 10 8.96 21.67 2.35
CA THR A 10 9.68 21.78 3.63
C THR A 10 9.73 20.47 4.41
N PHE A 11 9.28 19.35 3.82
CA PHE A 11 9.18 18.06 4.49
C PHE A 11 10.50 17.60 5.16
N ARG A 12 11.63 17.84 4.51
CA ARG A 12 12.96 17.47 5.05
C ARG A 12 13.28 18.24 6.34
N GLN A 13 13.02 19.56 6.36
CA GLN A 13 13.24 20.38 7.53
C GLN A 13 12.33 19.96 8.68
N ILE A 14 11.04 19.74 8.39
CA ILE A 14 10.06 19.26 9.37
C ILE A 14 10.51 17.93 9.97
N ALA A 15 10.94 16.98 9.12
CA ALA A 15 11.44 15.70 9.60
C ALA A 15 12.68 15.84 10.51
N GLN A 16 13.60 16.74 10.19
CA GLN A 16 14.76 17.02 11.02
C GLN A 16 14.37 17.62 12.37
N ASP A 17 13.47 18.58 12.38
CA ASP A 17 12.99 19.23 13.59
C ASP A 17 12.30 18.21 14.53
N VAL A 18 11.45 17.34 13.97
CA VAL A 18 10.80 16.25 14.71
C VAL A 18 11.82 15.30 15.32
N LEU A 19 12.80 14.88 14.54
CA LEU A 19 13.82 13.95 14.99
C LEU A 19 14.75 14.59 16.05
N THR A 20 15.00 15.89 15.97
CA THR A 20 15.73 16.62 17.00
C THR A 20 14.89 16.73 18.29
N ALA A 21 13.61 17.04 18.16
CA ALA A 21 12.71 17.09 19.32
C ALA A 21 12.49 15.72 19.98
N ALA A 22 12.69 14.62 19.24
CA ALA A 22 12.55 13.24 19.74
C ALA A 22 13.86 12.63 20.23
N GLU A 23 14.99 13.33 20.17
CA GLU A 23 16.33 12.78 20.35
C GLU A 23 16.51 12.06 21.70
N GLU A 24 15.89 12.56 22.77
CA GLU A 24 15.96 11.95 24.10
C GLU A 24 15.25 10.58 24.21
N TRP A 25 14.32 10.28 23.30
CA TRP A 25 13.57 9.01 23.27
C TRP A 25 14.04 8.04 22.17
N LEU A 26 14.98 8.48 21.34
CA LEU A 26 15.48 7.66 20.22
C LEU A 26 16.84 7.05 20.57
N PRO A 27 17.15 5.86 20.04
CA PRO A 27 18.50 5.34 20.09
C PRO A 27 19.47 6.35 19.46
N SER A 28 20.70 6.43 19.98
CA SER A 28 21.73 7.32 19.40
C SER A 28 21.84 7.15 17.90
N ILE A 29 21.38 8.14 17.16
CA ILE A 29 21.40 8.14 15.69
C ILE A 29 22.70 8.80 15.25
N LYS A 30 23.56 8.02 14.57
CA LYS A 30 24.77 8.56 13.94
C LYS A 30 24.43 9.74 13.02
N GLN A 31 25.34 10.70 12.96
CA GLN A 31 25.20 11.96 12.22
C GLN A 31 24.50 11.77 10.87
N ARG A 32 23.38 12.44 10.67
CA ARG A 32 22.56 12.34 9.45
C ARG A 32 23.19 13.18 8.36
N ASN A 33 23.39 12.59 7.20
CA ASN A 33 23.77 13.34 6.02
C ASN A 33 22.59 14.16 5.51
N GLN A 34 22.53 15.43 5.87
CA GLN A 34 21.47 16.36 5.47
C GLN A 34 21.37 16.58 3.96
N LYS A 35 22.43 16.25 3.20
CA LYS A 35 22.50 16.39 1.74
C LYS A 35 22.24 15.06 1.01
N ALA A 36 21.99 13.97 1.73
CA ALA A 36 21.70 12.69 1.09
C ALA A 36 20.50 12.78 0.16
N THR A 37 20.61 12.17 -1.00
CA THR A 37 19.48 12.04 -1.93
C THR A 37 18.42 11.17 -1.30
N ILE A 38 17.17 11.68 -1.22
CA ILE A 38 16.03 10.93 -0.66
C ILE A 38 15.41 10.04 -1.73
N PHE A 39 15.31 10.56 -2.94
CA PHE A 39 14.72 9.83 -4.06
C PHE A 39 15.83 9.23 -4.92
N THR A 40 15.77 7.92 -5.09
CA THR A 40 16.60 7.21 -6.07
C THR A 40 15.80 7.08 -7.36
N ASN A 41 16.45 7.38 -8.51
CA ASN A 41 15.80 7.16 -9.78
C ASN A 41 15.59 5.65 -9.99
N PRO A 42 14.35 5.22 -10.32
CA PRO A 42 14.12 3.84 -10.69
C PRO A 42 14.89 3.49 -11.95
N SER A 43 15.26 2.23 -12.09
CA SER A 43 15.88 1.76 -13.34
C SER A 43 14.86 1.77 -14.47
N ASP A 44 15.13 2.51 -15.54
CA ASP A 44 14.30 2.53 -16.74
C ASP A 44 14.30 1.19 -17.51
N SER A 45 15.23 0.28 -17.14
CA SER A 45 15.46 -1.00 -17.84
C SER A 45 14.61 -2.17 -17.35
N LEU A 46 13.68 -1.95 -16.41
CA LEU A 46 12.82 -3.03 -15.92
C LEU A 46 11.86 -3.49 -17.02
N ASN A 47 12.16 -4.68 -17.58
CA ASN A 47 11.24 -5.35 -18.49
C ASN A 47 10.22 -6.15 -17.68
N ILE A 48 9.01 -5.65 -17.61
CA ILE A 48 7.90 -6.26 -16.89
C ILE A 48 6.87 -6.71 -17.94
N ALA A 49 7.13 -7.82 -18.60
CA ALA A 49 6.12 -8.47 -19.41
C ALA A 49 5.12 -9.19 -18.46
N PRO A 50 3.79 -9.09 -18.64
CA PRO A 50 3.07 -8.58 -19.82
C PRO A 50 2.47 -7.17 -19.66
N LEU A 51 3.01 -6.29 -18.83
CA LEU A 51 2.44 -4.97 -18.57
C LEU A 51 2.52 -4.04 -19.80
N THR A 52 1.46 -3.27 -20.02
CA THR A 52 1.46 -2.17 -20.98
C THR A 52 2.43 -1.06 -20.53
N ALA A 53 2.77 -0.13 -21.41
CA ALA A 53 3.65 0.99 -21.09
C ALA A 53 3.12 1.85 -19.92
N ASP A 54 1.80 2.08 -19.86
CA ASP A 54 1.17 2.87 -18.80
C ASP A 54 1.12 2.11 -17.47
N GLN A 55 0.83 0.83 -17.49
CA GLN A 55 0.88 -0.03 -16.30
C GLN A 55 2.31 -0.10 -15.74
N ARG A 56 3.30 -0.24 -16.60
CA ARG A 56 4.72 -0.21 -16.21
C ARG A 56 5.11 1.14 -15.59
N ARG A 57 4.70 2.25 -16.22
CA ARG A 57 4.97 3.60 -15.69
C ARG A 57 4.36 3.79 -14.31
N ARG A 58 3.10 3.37 -14.13
CA ARG A 58 2.42 3.39 -12.82
C ARG A 58 3.16 2.54 -11.80
N PHE A 59 3.53 1.33 -12.15
CA PHE A 59 4.22 0.39 -11.27
C PHE A 59 5.58 0.93 -10.81
N ILE A 60 6.40 1.41 -11.74
CA ILE A 60 7.69 2.02 -11.43
C ILE A 60 7.48 3.31 -10.60
N GLY A 61 6.47 4.10 -10.92
CA GLY A 61 6.12 5.31 -10.15
C GLY A 61 5.71 5.01 -8.71
N LYS A 62 5.05 3.86 -8.46
CA LYS A 62 4.63 3.44 -7.12
C LYS A 62 5.78 2.83 -6.32
N TYR A 63 6.54 1.92 -6.91
CA TYR A 63 7.53 1.11 -6.20
C TYR A 63 8.97 1.62 -6.33
N GLY A 64 9.25 2.49 -7.31
CA GLY A 64 10.56 3.08 -7.50
C GLY A 64 11.68 2.03 -7.59
N TYR A 65 12.70 2.16 -6.75
CA TYR A 65 13.82 1.22 -6.68
C TYR A 65 13.44 -0.17 -6.15
N LEU A 66 12.31 -0.28 -5.45
CA LEU A 66 11.79 -1.57 -4.96
C LEU A 66 11.12 -2.39 -6.06
N ALA A 67 10.86 -1.81 -7.24
CA ALA A 67 10.16 -2.50 -8.33
C ALA A 67 10.88 -3.79 -8.77
N GLN A 68 12.20 -3.82 -8.77
CA GLN A 68 12.96 -5.02 -9.09
C GLN A 68 12.82 -6.10 -8.03
N GLN A 69 12.92 -5.73 -6.76
CA GLN A 69 12.72 -6.65 -5.64
C GLN A 69 11.31 -7.23 -5.66
N PHE A 70 10.30 -6.37 -5.87
CA PHE A 70 8.91 -6.80 -6.02
C PHE A 70 8.76 -7.92 -7.04
N LEU A 71 9.33 -7.75 -8.24
CA LEU A 71 9.22 -8.75 -9.30
C LEU A 71 9.95 -10.06 -8.99
N GLN A 72 11.00 -10.01 -8.20
CA GLN A 72 11.74 -11.20 -7.77
C GLN A 72 11.03 -12.00 -6.69
N GLU A 73 10.31 -11.32 -5.81
CA GLU A 73 9.66 -11.94 -4.66
C GLU A 73 8.22 -12.39 -4.94
N MET A 74 7.55 -11.80 -5.93
CA MET A 74 6.15 -12.05 -6.16
C MET A 74 5.92 -13.20 -7.14
N PRO A 75 4.89 -14.05 -6.89
CA PRO A 75 4.53 -15.15 -7.79
C PRO A 75 4.15 -14.64 -9.19
N ALA A 76 4.67 -15.26 -10.24
CA ALA A 76 4.43 -14.84 -11.61
C ALA A 76 2.94 -14.84 -12.02
N ASN A 77 2.15 -15.76 -11.48
CA ASN A 77 0.71 -15.85 -11.73
C ASN A 77 -0.08 -14.70 -11.05
N GLU A 78 0.50 -14.01 -10.08
CA GLU A 78 -0.11 -12.85 -9.42
C GLU A 78 0.30 -11.52 -10.07
N LEU A 79 1.21 -11.52 -11.05
CA LEU A 79 1.58 -10.31 -11.81
C LEU A 79 0.51 -9.93 -12.85
N THR A 80 -0.71 -10.38 -12.67
CA THR A 80 -1.87 -10.07 -13.52
C THR A 80 -2.72 -8.97 -12.88
N ILE A 81 -3.32 -8.14 -13.72
CA ILE A 81 -4.16 -7.03 -13.31
C ILE A 81 -5.51 -7.55 -12.79
N ILE A 82 -5.97 -7.00 -11.69
CA ILE A 82 -7.33 -7.19 -11.19
C ILE A 82 -8.28 -6.44 -12.12
N ALA A 83 -9.29 -7.13 -12.65
CA ALA A 83 -10.24 -6.57 -13.63
C ALA A 83 -10.74 -5.16 -13.21
N GLU A 84 -10.92 -4.29 -14.20
CA GLU A 84 -11.39 -2.90 -14.03
C GLU A 84 -10.45 -1.97 -13.22
N THR A 85 -9.28 -2.46 -12.83
CA THR A 85 -8.29 -1.64 -12.10
C THR A 85 -6.95 -1.63 -12.83
N GLN A 86 -5.96 -0.98 -12.21
CA GLN A 86 -4.56 -1.05 -12.64
C GLN A 86 -3.67 -1.74 -11.61
N THR A 87 -4.28 -2.36 -10.62
CA THR A 87 -3.60 -3.03 -9.50
C THR A 87 -3.40 -4.51 -9.83
N MET A 88 -2.22 -5.02 -9.61
CA MET A 88 -1.91 -6.45 -9.72
C MET A 88 -2.29 -7.21 -8.45
N TRP A 89 -2.63 -8.48 -8.56
CA TRP A 89 -2.82 -9.35 -7.40
C TRP A 89 -1.58 -9.39 -6.51
N ALA A 90 -0.40 -9.39 -7.09
CA ALA A 90 0.87 -9.33 -6.39
C ALA A 90 1.02 -8.09 -5.49
N GLU A 91 0.34 -6.97 -5.80
CA GLU A 91 0.38 -5.77 -4.95
C GLU A 91 -0.33 -5.99 -3.61
N ILE A 92 -1.30 -6.88 -3.56
CA ILE A 92 -1.96 -7.29 -2.31
C ILE A 92 -0.97 -8.07 -1.45
N ARG A 93 -0.29 -9.06 -2.02
CA ARG A 93 0.73 -9.85 -1.31
C ARG A 93 1.89 -8.99 -0.83
N TRP A 94 2.37 -8.11 -1.70
CA TRP A 94 3.42 -7.14 -1.34
C TRP A 94 3.03 -6.28 -0.15
N ALA A 95 1.79 -5.79 -0.13
CA ALA A 95 1.28 -4.98 0.97
C ALA A 95 1.35 -5.75 2.30
N PHE A 96 0.92 -7.01 2.33
CA PHE A 96 1.02 -7.85 3.54
C PHE A 96 2.46 -8.02 4.02
N ARG A 97 3.42 -8.19 3.11
CA ARG A 97 4.83 -8.45 3.47
C ARG A 97 5.61 -7.20 3.85
N HIS A 98 5.33 -6.08 3.20
CA HIS A 98 6.25 -4.93 3.22
C HIS A 98 5.60 -3.61 3.65
N GLU A 99 4.27 -3.52 3.75
CA GLU A 99 3.60 -2.24 3.95
C GLU A 99 2.79 -2.18 5.26
N GLN A 100 3.17 -2.96 6.27
CA GLN A 100 2.61 -2.93 7.63
C GLN A 100 1.08 -3.02 7.64
N VAL A 101 0.54 -4.07 7.06
CA VAL A 101 -0.89 -4.36 7.05
C VAL A 101 -1.30 -5.00 8.37
N GLU A 102 -2.14 -4.32 9.14
CA GLU A 102 -2.76 -4.80 10.36
C GLU A 102 -4.23 -5.20 10.11
N HIS A 103 -4.89 -4.45 9.24
CA HIS A 103 -6.31 -4.59 8.96
C HIS A 103 -6.60 -4.72 7.46
N LEU A 104 -7.74 -5.32 7.11
CA LEU A 104 -8.15 -5.47 5.72
C LEU A 104 -8.37 -4.12 5.01
N ASP A 105 -8.80 -3.09 5.74
CA ASP A 105 -8.91 -1.73 5.19
C ASP A 105 -7.56 -1.09 4.90
N ASP A 106 -6.46 -1.51 5.52
CA ASP A 106 -5.12 -1.08 5.12
C ASP A 106 -4.85 -1.53 3.69
N VAL A 107 -5.10 -2.79 3.36
CA VAL A 107 -4.91 -3.32 2.00
C VAL A 107 -5.83 -2.61 1.02
N LEU A 108 -7.15 -2.61 1.31
CA LEU A 108 -8.18 -2.27 0.32
C LEU A 108 -8.42 -0.77 0.16
N LEU A 109 -8.23 0.03 1.22
CA LEU A 109 -8.47 1.48 1.16
C LEU A 109 -7.18 2.31 1.11
N ARG A 110 -6.06 1.81 1.66
CA ARG A 110 -4.83 2.59 1.81
C ARG A 110 -3.73 2.16 0.84
N ARG A 111 -3.41 0.86 0.75
CA ARG A 111 -2.29 0.37 -0.05
C ARG A 111 -2.64 0.18 -1.52
N THR A 112 -3.82 -0.37 -1.81
CA THR A 112 -4.23 -0.67 -3.19
C THR A 112 -5.38 0.21 -3.70
N ARG A 113 -6.18 0.76 -2.82
CA ARG A 113 -7.41 1.52 -3.11
C ARG A 113 -8.50 0.70 -3.84
N LEU A 114 -8.41 -0.62 -3.85
CA LEU A 114 -9.38 -1.50 -4.51
C LEU A 114 -10.79 -1.29 -3.96
N GLY A 115 -10.93 -1.03 -2.65
CA GLY A 115 -12.20 -0.75 -2.03
C GLY A 115 -12.88 0.55 -2.48
N LEU A 116 -12.14 1.45 -3.14
CA LEU A 116 -12.68 2.67 -3.75
C LEU A 116 -12.94 2.52 -5.25
N LEU A 117 -12.29 1.57 -5.90
CA LEU A 117 -12.34 1.38 -7.36
C LEU A 117 -13.35 0.31 -7.77
N LEU A 118 -13.59 -0.68 -6.91
CA LEU A 118 -14.43 -1.82 -7.20
C LEU A 118 -15.79 -1.69 -6.50
N ALA A 119 -16.81 -2.26 -7.14
CA ALA A 119 -18.15 -2.31 -6.57
C ALA A 119 -18.14 -3.01 -5.20
N GLU A 120 -19.04 -2.58 -4.31
CA GLU A 120 -19.22 -3.16 -2.95
C GLU A 120 -17.88 -3.31 -2.20
N GLY A 121 -16.99 -2.30 -2.31
CA GLY A 121 -15.71 -2.33 -1.63
C GLY A 121 -14.76 -3.43 -2.08
N GLY A 122 -15.02 -4.06 -3.22
CA GLY A 122 -14.23 -5.17 -3.75
C GLY A 122 -14.64 -6.54 -3.20
N ALA A 123 -15.82 -6.68 -2.60
CA ALA A 123 -16.28 -7.93 -1.97
C ALA A 123 -16.27 -9.15 -2.92
N ALA A 124 -16.53 -8.94 -4.21
CA ALA A 124 -16.45 -10.01 -5.21
C ALA A 124 -15.07 -10.67 -5.32
N HIS A 125 -14.01 -9.99 -4.86
CA HIS A 125 -12.63 -10.46 -4.92
C HIS A 125 -12.12 -11.05 -3.59
N PHE A 126 -12.93 -11.03 -2.54
CA PHE A 126 -12.55 -11.54 -1.23
C PHE A 126 -12.04 -12.98 -1.23
N PRO A 127 -12.57 -13.92 -2.01
CA PRO A 127 -12.02 -15.28 -2.02
C PRO A 127 -10.53 -15.33 -2.37
N THR A 128 -10.11 -14.56 -3.38
CA THR A 128 -8.71 -14.50 -3.79
C THR A 128 -7.85 -13.71 -2.80
N ILE A 129 -8.35 -12.59 -2.29
CA ILE A 129 -7.66 -11.77 -1.29
C ILE A 129 -7.44 -12.57 -0.01
N LYS A 130 -8.46 -13.31 0.43
CA LYS A 130 -8.40 -14.23 1.57
C LYS A 130 -7.32 -15.29 1.38
N ALA A 131 -7.30 -15.94 0.21
CA ALA A 131 -6.29 -16.95 -0.10
C ALA A 131 -4.86 -16.38 0.03
N ILE A 132 -4.64 -15.16 -0.45
CA ILE A 132 -3.37 -14.45 -0.26
C ILE A 132 -3.10 -14.18 1.22
N ALA A 133 -4.05 -13.59 1.94
CA ALA A 133 -3.90 -13.26 3.36
C ALA A 133 -3.54 -14.47 4.22
N LEU A 134 -4.19 -15.61 3.98
CA LEU A 134 -3.91 -16.85 4.70
C LEU A 134 -2.48 -17.36 4.43
N THR A 135 -1.97 -17.21 3.20
CA THR A 135 -0.56 -17.57 2.90
C THR A 135 0.44 -16.60 3.51
N GLU A 136 0.01 -15.38 3.83
CA GLU A 136 0.83 -14.35 4.48
C GLU A 136 0.65 -14.31 6.02
N GLY A 137 0.07 -15.36 6.58
CA GLY A 137 0.05 -15.61 8.03
C GLY A 137 -1.25 -15.25 8.74
N TRP A 138 -2.26 -14.76 8.05
CA TRP A 138 -3.57 -14.60 8.67
C TRP A 138 -4.25 -15.96 8.89
N THR A 139 -5.09 -16.03 9.92
CA THR A 139 -5.93 -17.20 10.19
C THR A 139 -7.33 -17.02 9.61
N GLU A 140 -8.06 -18.11 9.45
CA GLU A 140 -9.48 -18.08 9.06
C GLU A 140 -10.34 -17.25 10.01
N SER A 141 -10.07 -17.34 11.30
CA SER A 141 -10.78 -16.56 12.32
C SER A 141 -10.46 -15.07 12.23
N GLN A 142 -9.19 -14.72 12.00
CA GLN A 142 -8.78 -13.34 11.79
C GLN A 142 -9.42 -12.76 10.53
N TRP A 143 -9.41 -13.51 9.41
CA TRP A 143 -10.08 -13.09 8.20
C TRP A 143 -11.55 -12.79 8.43
N ALA A 144 -12.30 -13.67 9.10
CA ALA A 144 -13.74 -13.48 9.35
C ALA A 144 -14.04 -12.21 10.15
N VAL A 145 -13.21 -11.88 11.13
CA VAL A 145 -13.32 -10.65 11.92
C VAL A 145 -13.01 -9.43 11.06
N GLU A 146 -11.95 -9.47 10.28
CA GLU A 146 -11.49 -8.35 9.46
C GLU A 146 -12.42 -8.10 8.26
N GLU A 147 -12.96 -9.14 7.64
CA GLU A 147 -13.96 -9.03 6.57
C GLU A 147 -15.20 -8.27 7.06
N LYS A 148 -15.75 -8.71 8.21
CA LYS A 148 -16.91 -8.02 8.80
C LYS A 148 -16.58 -6.58 9.15
N ARG A 149 -15.46 -6.35 9.84
CA ARG A 149 -15.00 -5.01 10.23
C ARG A 149 -14.83 -4.09 9.01
N TYR A 150 -14.21 -4.58 7.96
CA TYR A 150 -14.00 -3.82 6.72
C TYR A 150 -15.32 -3.45 6.04
N LEU A 151 -16.26 -4.41 5.91
CA LEU A 151 -17.56 -4.14 5.31
C LEU A 151 -18.37 -3.14 6.12
N ASP A 152 -18.35 -3.21 7.45
CA ASP A 152 -19.01 -2.24 8.32
C ASP A 152 -18.45 -0.82 8.08
N ILE A 153 -17.11 -0.66 8.00
CA ILE A 153 -16.44 0.61 7.69
C ILE A 153 -16.81 1.09 6.28
N TRP A 154 -16.76 0.19 5.30
CA TRP A 154 -17.03 0.56 3.91
C TRP A 154 -18.49 1.01 3.74
N HIS A 155 -19.45 0.29 4.28
CA HIS A 155 -20.86 0.68 4.22
C HIS A 155 -21.13 2.00 4.94
N GLN A 156 -20.48 2.24 6.06
CA GLN A 156 -20.71 3.45 6.84
C GLN A 156 -20.10 4.71 6.19
N PHE A 157 -18.92 4.61 5.57
CA PHE A 157 -18.14 5.78 5.18
C PHE A 157 -17.86 5.90 3.68
N TYR A 158 -18.02 4.83 2.91
CA TYR A 158 -17.61 4.78 1.50
C TYR A 158 -18.74 4.37 0.55
N SER A 159 -19.81 3.79 1.04
CA SER A 159 -20.99 3.50 0.21
C SER A 159 -21.81 4.76 -0.08
N LEU A 160 -22.58 4.73 -1.17
CA LEU A 160 -23.54 5.78 -1.43
C LEU A 160 -24.66 5.75 -0.38
N PRO A 161 -25.18 6.92 0.05
CA PRO A 161 -26.32 6.96 0.94
C PRO A 161 -27.52 6.24 0.32
N VAL A 162 -28.19 5.39 1.11
CA VAL A 162 -29.45 4.80 0.68
C VAL A 162 -30.46 5.94 0.59
N MET A 163 -30.89 6.27 -0.62
CA MET A 163 -31.98 7.21 -0.83
C MET A 163 -33.26 6.56 -0.30
N THR A 164 -33.67 6.92 0.91
CA THR A 164 -35.02 6.61 1.39
C THR A 164 -35.99 7.45 0.57
N ALA A 165 -36.84 6.77 -0.24
CA ALA A 165 -37.92 7.37 -0.97
C ALA A 165 -39.02 7.88 -0.02
#